data_cb2b04f02fc75c2041586a8142e6b11d
#
_entry.id   cb2b04f02fc75c2041586a8142e6b11d
#
_cell.length_a   1.000
_cell.length_b   1.000
_cell.length_c   1.000
_cell.angle_alpha   90.00
_cell.angle_beta   90.00
_cell.angle_gamma   90.00
#
_symmetry.space_group_name_H-M   'P 1'
#
loop_
_entity.id
_entity.type
_entity.pdbx_description
1 polymer ?
#
loop_
_entity_poly.entity_id
_entity_poly.type
_entity_poly.pdbx_seq_one_letter_code
_entity_poly.pdbx_strand_id
1 'polypeptide(L)'
;MPEPVDPKLFGLHPATQLEQSGKKRFVIVINRKSRIIMKDGEKIVQKADRIREKVPGAAVSLRSSAPVCSKTKAMLQANKVEIIE
;
A
#
# COMPACT_ATOMS: atom_id res chain seq x y z
N MET A 1 -11.52 -6.98 11.60
CA MET A 1 -10.86 -5.68 11.84
C MET A 1 -9.42 -5.75 11.37
N PRO A 2 -8.93 -4.71 10.67
CA PRO A 2 -7.54 -4.70 10.26
C PRO A 2 -6.61 -4.62 11.48
N GLU A 3 -5.55 -5.40 11.45
CA GLU A 3 -4.56 -5.43 12.52
C GLU A 3 -3.26 -4.79 12.05
N PRO A 4 -2.56 -4.03 12.91
CA PRO A 4 -1.28 -3.48 12.54
C PRO A 4 -0.25 -4.60 12.32
N VAL A 5 0.56 -4.43 11.28
CA VAL A 5 1.61 -5.39 10.91
C VAL A 5 2.95 -4.67 10.93
N ASP A 6 3.98 -5.34 11.44
CA ASP A 6 5.32 -4.79 11.45
C ASP A 6 5.87 -4.75 10.01
N PRO A 7 6.11 -3.56 9.44
CA PRO A 7 6.64 -3.47 8.08
C PRO A 7 8.03 -4.08 7.92
N LYS A 8 8.78 -4.21 8.98
CA LYS A 8 10.10 -4.84 8.93
C LYS A 8 10.05 -6.30 8.50
N LEU A 9 8.92 -6.97 8.76
CA LEU A 9 8.73 -8.36 8.33
C LEU A 9 8.80 -8.51 6.80
N PHE A 10 8.51 -7.44 6.09
CA PHE A 10 8.52 -7.40 4.62
C PHE A 10 9.71 -6.62 4.06
N GLY A 11 10.68 -6.27 4.90
CA GLY A 11 11.81 -5.45 4.48
C GLY A 11 11.44 -4.01 4.17
N LEU A 12 10.35 -3.51 4.72
CA LEU A 12 9.89 -2.14 4.51
C LEU A 12 10.42 -1.22 5.60
N HIS A 13 10.44 0.08 5.30
CA HIS A 13 10.86 1.08 6.25
C HIS A 13 9.98 1.03 7.51
N PRO A 14 10.57 1.13 8.73
CA PRO A 14 9.78 1.02 9.97
C PRO A 14 8.68 2.07 10.13
N ALA A 15 8.80 3.21 9.44
CA ALA A 15 7.77 4.24 9.47
C ALA A 15 6.55 3.92 8.58
N THR A 16 6.62 2.85 7.78
CA THR A 16 5.51 2.43 6.93
C THR A 16 4.36 1.92 7.80
N GLN A 17 3.18 2.49 7.62
CA GLN A 17 1.99 2.00 8.29
C GLN A 17 1.37 0.90 7.45
N LEU A 18 1.29 -0.29 8.00
CA LEU A 18 0.79 -1.47 7.32
C LEU A 18 -0.22 -2.17 8.20
N GLU A 19 -1.37 -2.52 7.62
CA GLU A 19 -2.42 -3.26 8.32
C GLU A 19 -2.75 -4.53 7.56
N GLN A 20 -3.21 -5.54 8.25
CA GLN A 20 -3.65 -6.79 7.67
C GLN A 20 -5.15 -6.97 7.95
N SER A 21 -5.95 -7.14 6.88
CA SER A 21 -7.39 -7.32 7.02
C SER A 21 -7.85 -8.73 6.66
N GLY A 22 -6.94 -9.68 6.62
CA GLY A 22 -7.19 -11.07 6.29
C GLY A 22 -5.88 -11.81 6.12
N LYS A 23 -5.92 -13.12 5.86
CA LYS A 23 -4.70 -13.92 5.77
C LYS A 23 -3.73 -13.43 4.71
N LYS A 24 -4.25 -12.94 3.58
CA LYS A 24 -3.44 -12.46 2.45
C LYS A 24 -3.86 -11.08 2.00
N ARG A 25 -4.50 -10.30 2.86
CA ARG A 25 -4.94 -8.94 2.54
C ARG A 25 -4.20 -7.93 3.38
N PHE A 26 -3.46 -7.07 2.72
CA PHE A 26 -2.66 -6.05 3.37
C PHE A 26 -3.09 -4.67 2.90
N VAL A 27 -3.08 -3.71 3.81
CA VAL A 27 -3.46 -2.33 3.52
C VAL A 27 -2.30 -1.42 3.89
N ILE A 28 -1.81 -0.66 2.91
CA ILE A 28 -0.80 0.37 3.16
C ILE A 28 -1.57 1.64 3.51
N VAL A 29 -1.31 2.18 4.69
CA VAL A 29 -2.01 3.37 5.20
C VAL A 29 -1.12 4.58 5.07
N ILE A 30 -1.61 5.62 4.42
CA ILE A 30 -0.90 6.89 4.28
C ILE A 30 -1.78 8.00 4.84
N ASN A 31 -1.28 8.64 5.91
CA ASN A 31 -1.95 9.78 6.52
C ASN A 31 -1.10 11.03 6.27
N ARG A 32 -1.54 11.86 5.33
CA ARG A 32 -0.88 13.13 5.05
C ARG A 32 -1.83 14.09 4.36
N LYS A 33 -1.45 15.35 4.30
CA LYS A 33 -2.26 16.40 3.67
C LYS A 33 -1.93 16.58 2.19
N SER A 34 -0.71 16.25 1.79
CA SER A 34 -0.26 16.41 0.41
C SER A 34 -0.85 15.35 -0.51
N ARG A 35 -1.19 15.77 -1.73
CA ARG A 35 -1.67 14.83 -2.75
C ARG A 35 -0.65 13.74 -3.03
N ILE A 36 -1.13 12.53 -3.25
CA ILE A 36 -0.28 11.40 -3.66
C ILE A 36 -0.04 11.50 -5.17
N ILE A 37 1.23 11.66 -5.54
CA ILE A 37 1.66 11.82 -6.93
C ILE A 37 2.39 10.56 -7.41
N MET A 38 2.85 10.56 -8.67
CA MET A 38 3.48 9.40 -9.30
C MET A 38 4.67 8.85 -8.52
N LYS A 39 5.53 9.72 -7.97
CA LYS A 39 6.67 9.29 -7.16
C LYS A 39 6.22 8.49 -5.95
N ASP A 40 5.15 8.93 -5.31
CA ASP A 40 4.58 8.22 -4.16
C ASP A 40 3.99 6.89 -4.59
N GLY A 41 3.33 6.88 -5.75
CA GLY A 41 2.76 5.67 -6.32
C GLY A 41 3.81 4.62 -6.62
N GLU A 42 4.95 5.02 -7.16
CA GLU A 42 6.07 4.10 -7.41
C GLU A 42 6.57 3.45 -6.13
N LYS A 43 6.68 4.22 -5.06
CA LYS A 43 7.07 3.71 -3.75
C LYS A 43 6.04 2.73 -3.20
N ILE A 44 4.76 3.03 -3.40
CA ILE A 44 3.67 2.15 -2.96
C ILE A 44 3.73 0.82 -3.72
N VAL A 45 3.97 0.86 -5.02
CA VAL A 45 4.10 -0.36 -5.84
C VAL A 45 5.28 -1.19 -5.36
N GLN A 46 6.42 -0.57 -5.06
CA GLN A 46 7.58 -1.27 -4.53
C GLN A 46 7.26 -1.97 -3.22
N LYS A 47 6.54 -1.30 -2.33
CA LYS A 47 6.10 -1.89 -1.06
C LYS A 47 5.16 -3.07 -1.29
N ALA A 48 4.22 -2.92 -2.23
CA ALA A 48 3.31 -4.00 -2.59
C ALA A 48 4.06 -5.22 -3.12
N ASP A 49 5.06 -4.99 -3.97
CA ASP A 49 5.88 -6.07 -4.52
C ASP A 49 6.62 -6.83 -3.42
N ARG A 50 7.17 -6.11 -2.44
CA ARG A 50 7.85 -6.75 -1.31
C ARG A 50 6.91 -7.60 -0.47
N ILE A 51 5.70 -7.10 -0.25
CA ILE A 51 4.68 -7.87 0.48
C ILE A 51 4.35 -9.16 -0.29
N ARG A 52 4.21 -9.07 -1.60
CA ARG A 52 3.89 -10.22 -2.44
C ARG A 52 5.03 -11.23 -2.51
N GLU A 53 6.28 -10.79 -2.36
CA GLU A 53 7.44 -11.69 -2.29
C GLU A 53 7.38 -12.56 -1.04
N LYS A 54 6.96 -11.99 0.08
CA LYS A 54 6.87 -12.72 1.35
C LYS A 54 5.59 -13.54 1.45
N VAL A 55 4.51 -13.03 0.89
CA VAL A 55 3.20 -13.68 0.92
C VAL A 55 2.68 -13.78 -0.52
N PRO A 56 3.04 -14.84 -1.25
CA PRO A 56 2.57 -15.00 -2.63
C PRO A 56 1.04 -15.00 -2.71
N GLY A 57 0.51 -14.24 -3.66
CA GLY A 57 -0.93 -14.09 -3.82
C GLY A 57 -1.56 -13.07 -2.89
N ALA A 58 -0.76 -12.31 -2.15
CA ALA A 58 -1.28 -11.27 -1.28
C ALA A 58 -2.01 -10.18 -2.08
N ALA A 59 -3.16 -9.75 -1.57
CA ALA A 59 -3.89 -8.61 -2.09
C ALA A 59 -3.43 -7.37 -1.33
N VAL A 60 -2.97 -6.35 -2.05
CA VAL A 60 -2.48 -5.12 -1.44
C VAL A 60 -3.41 -3.98 -1.81
N SER A 61 -3.77 -3.18 -0.81
CA SER A 61 -4.64 -2.02 -0.98
C SER A 61 -3.96 -0.79 -0.41
N LEU A 62 -4.36 0.37 -0.88
CA LEU A 62 -3.90 1.66 -0.36
C LEU A 62 -5.09 2.37 0.29
N ARG A 63 -4.92 2.76 1.55
CA ARG A 63 -5.87 3.64 2.22
C ARG A 63 -5.14 4.95 2.51
N SER A 64 -5.65 6.03 1.95
CA SER A 64 -5.03 7.34 2.09
C SER A 64 -6.02 8.38 2.54
N SER A 65 -5.60 9.27 3.45
CA SER A 65 -6.38 10.44 3.84
C SER A 65 -6.20 11.58 2.83
N ALA A 66 -5.19 11.51 1.96
CA ALA A 66 -4.94 12.51 0.93
C ALA A 66 -5.52 12.08 -0.41
N PRO A 67 -5.89 13.02 -1.29
CA PRO A 67 -6.36 12.66 -2.63
C PRO A 67 -5.23 12.03 -3.44
N VAL A 68 -5.60 11.08 -4.29
CA VAL A 68 -4.65 10.40 -5.18
C VAL A 68 -4.81 10.97 -6.58
N CYS A 69 -3.69 11.36 -7.20
CA CYS A 69 -3.69 11.84 -8.58
C CYS A 69 -4.26 10.77 -9.52
N SER A 70 -5.05 11.17 -10.52
CA SER A 70 -5.69 10.24 -11.45
C SER A 70 -4.69 9.31 -12.14
N LYS A 71 -3.55 9.86 -12.55
CA LYS A 71 -2.49 9.06 -13.20
C LYS A 71 -1.90 8.04 -12.22
N THR A 72 -1.69 8.46 -10.98
CA THR A 72 -1.18 7.58 -9.92
C THR A 72 -2.19 6.48 -9.62
N LYS A 73 -3.46 6.85 -9.54
CA LYS A 73 -4.54 5.89 -9.30
C LYS A 73 -4.56 4.81 -10.39
N ALA A 74 -4.48 5.22 -11.66
CA ALA A 74 -4.45 4.29 -12.78
C ALA A 74 -3.23 3.36 -12.71
N MET A 75 -2.06 3.91 -12.37
CA MET A 75 -0.83 3.13 -12.23
C MET A 75 -0.95 2.09 -11.09
N LEU A 76 -1.49 2.49 -9.96
CA LEU A 76 -1.67 1.59 -8.82
C LEU A 76 -2.62 0.46 -9.18
N GLN A 77 -3.73 0.77 -9.83
CA GLN A 77 -4.69 -0.24 -10.27
C GLN A 77 -4.07 -1.19 -11.29
N ALA A 78 -3.24 -0.67 -12.20
CA ALA A 78 -2.54 -1.50 -13.18
C ALA A 78 -1.55 -2.46 -12.52
N ASN A 79 -1.04 -2.12 -11.34
CA ASN A 79 -0.15 -2.96 -10.56
C ASN A 79 -0.90 -3.75 -9.48
N LYS A 80 -2.21 -3.86 -9.61
CA LYS A 80 -3.07 -4.63 -8.72
C LYS A 80 -3.08 -4.12 -7.28
N VAL A 81 -2.89 -2.83 -7.11
CA VAL A 81 -3.04 -2.16 -5.81
C VAL A 81 -4.42 -1.48 -5.82
N GLU A 82 -5.31 -2.00 -4.98
CA GLU A 82 -6.65 -1.43 -4.85
C GLU A 82 -6.61 -0.16 -4.01
N ILE A 83 -7.38 0.83 -4.39
CA ILE A 83 -7.45 2.09 -3.65
C ILE A 83 -8.76 2.13 -2.87
N ILE A 84 -8.63 2.27 -1.56
CA ILE A 84 -9.76 2.39 -0.64
C ILE A 84 -9.92 3.88 -0.32
N GLU A 85 -11.06 4.43 -0.71
CA GLU A 85 -11.39 5.84 -0.45
C GLU A 85 -12.34 5.98 0.73
#